data_0fcdd1fa2932a2e56080fac17c000d3e
#
_entry.id   0fcdd1fa2932a2e56080fac17c000d3e
#
_cell.length_a   1.000
_cell.length_b   1.000
_cell.length_c   1.000
_cell.angle_alpha   90.00
_cell.angle_beta   90.00
_cell.angle_gamma   90.00
#
_symmetry.space_group_name_H-M   'P 1'
#
loop_
_entity.id
_entity.type
_entity.pdbx_description
1 polymer ?
#
loop_
_entity_poly.entity_id
_entity_poly.type
_entity_poly.pdbx_seq_one_letter_code
_entity_poly.pdbx_strand_id
1 'polypeptide(L)'
;FNDLFVDWSSDIILVEGVFDAITAGRNAVPILGSTLNQNSVLLRRIVKEDAGVYVALDPDAKMKELEIIKTLLDFDIEVWKVDIGDNEDVGSMNKGQFQKCLENATLITPDNYLLLTLTMSI
;
A
#
# COMPACT_ATOMS: atom_id res chain seq x y z
N PHE A 1 1.66 13.78 6.11
CA PHE A 1 1.50 14.16 4.70
C PHE A 1 0.20 14.93 4.52
N ASN A 2 0.17 15.81 3.54
CA ASN A 2 -0.94 16.74 3.37
C ASN A 2 -2.12 16.06 2.65
N ASP A 3 -3.16 15.65 3.40
CA ASP A 3 -4.31 14.95 2.85
C ASP A 3 -5.25 15.84 2.02
N LEU A 4 -5.00 17.15 1.94
CA LEU A 4 -5.76 18.03 1.07
C LEU A 4 -5.62 17.64 -0.40
N PHE A 5 -4.53 16.96 -0.76
CA PHE A 5 -4.29 16.53 -2.14
C PHE A 5 -4.72 15.10 -2.41
N VAL A 6 -5.29 14.41 -1.43
CA VAL A 6 -5.76 13.03 -1.61
C VAL A 6 -7.24 13.07 -2.01
N ASP A 7 -7.54 12.40 -3.11
CA ASP A 7 -8.92 12.20 -3.54
C ASP A 7 -9.44 10.89 -2.92
N TRP A 8 -10.19 11.01 -1.85
CA TRP A 8 -10.69 9.86 -1.10
C TRP A 8 -11.82 9.10 -1.81
N SER A 9 -12.32 9.62 -2.92
CA SER A 9 -13.28 8.90 -3.76
C SER A 9 -12.59 7.94 -4.73
N SER A 10 -11.26 7.98 -4.80
CA SER A 10 -10.43 7.10 -5.61
C SER A 10 -9.57 6.23 -4.73
N ASP A 11 -8.96 5.19 -5.31
CA ASP A 11 -8.04 4.32 -4.58
C ASP A 11 -6.80 5.11 -4.16
N ILE A 12 -6.24 4.77 -3.00
CA ILE A 12 -5.01 5.38 -2.51
C ILE A 12 -3.85 4.39 -2.64
N ILE A 13 -2.64 4.92 -2.66
CA ILE A 13 -1.41 4.14 -2.77
C ILE A 13 -0.57 4.39 -1.52
N LEU A 14 -0.34 3.35 -0.72
CA LEU A 14 0.52 3.45 0.46
C LEU A 14 1.96 3.12 0.06
N VAL A 15 2.87 4.03 0.37
CA VAL A 15 4.31 3.88 0.11
C VAL A 15 5.10 4.17 1.39
N GLU A 16 6.40 3.83 1.40
CA GLU A 16 7.23 4.00 2.60
C GLU A 16 7.50 5.46 2.93
N GLY A 17 8.00 6.22 1.96
CA GLY A 17 8.50 7.56 2.22
C GLY A 17 8.03 8.59 1.21
N VAL A 18 8.45 9.85 1.47
CA VAL A 18 8.01 11.01 0.69
C VAL A 18 8.46 10.91 -0.77
N PHE A 19 9.70 10.47 -1.02
CA PHE A 19 10.21 10.34 -2.38
C PHE A 19 9.45 9.27 -3.17
N ASP A 20 9.06 8.19 -2.48
CA ASP A 20 8.22 7.15 -3.08
C ASP A 20 6.86 7.72 -3.48
N ALA A 21 6.29 8.58 -2.63
CA ALA A 21 5.01 9.22 -2.92
C ALA A 21 5.09 10.14 -4.14
N ILE A 22 6.22 10.83 -4.32
CA ILE A 22 6.42 11.69 -5.50
C ILE A 22 6.42 10.84 -6.78
N THR A 23 7.12 9.71 -6.76
CA THR A 23 7.17 8.80 -7.91
C THR A 23 5.81 8.15 -8.18
N ALA A 24 5.17 7.67 -7.13
CA ALA A 24 3.86 7.01 -7.25
C ALA A 24 2.78 7.97 -7.75
N GLY A 25 2.92 9.25 -7.43
CA GLY A 25 2.08 10.29 -7.99
C GLY A 25 0.82 10.58 -7.19
N ARG A 26 -0.25 10.86 -7.90
CA ARG A 26 -1.51 11.29 -7.29
C ARG A 26 -2.08 10.18 -6.39
N ASN A 27 -2.60 10.56 -5.25
CA ASN A 27 -3.18 9.67 -4.24
C ASN A 27 -2.18 8.75 -3.54
N ALA A 28 -0.88 9.00 -3.68
CA ALA A 28 0.12 8.29 -2.90
C ALA A 28 0.27 8.95 -1.52
N VAL A 29 0.28 8.10 -0.48
CA VAL A 29 0.41 8.54 0.91
C VAL A 29 1.57 7.79 1.56
N PRO A 30 2.61 8.50 2.02
CA PRO A 30 3.72 7.86 2.70
C PRO A 30 3.35 7.52 4.13
N ILE A 31 3.71 6.32 4.57
CA ILE A 31 3.45 5.88 5.94
C ILE A 31 4.57 6.27 6.92
N LEU A 32 5.72 6.69 6.39
CA LEU A 32 6.84 7.27 7.17
C LEU A 32 7.32 6.36 8.31
N GLY A 33 7.47 5.06 8.01
CA GLY A 33 7.96 4.10 8.99
C GLY A 33 6.92 3.57 9.96
N SER A 34 5.69 4.09 9.91
CA SER A 34 4.63 3.61 10.80
C SER A 34 3.93 2.38 10.25
N THR A 35 3.19 1.68 11.11
CA THR A 35 2.22 0.67 10.70
C THR A 35 0.83 1.26 10.90
N LEU A 36 -0.16 0.73 10.17
CA LEU A 36 -1.54 1.12 10.37
C LEU A 36 -2.11 0.38 11.57
N ASN A 37 -2.25 1.07 12.70
CA ASN A 37 -2.92 0.48 13.85
C ASN A 37 -4.32 1.09 14.00
N GLN A 38 -5.11 0.53 14.90
CA GLN A 38 -6.52 0.94 15.07
C GLN A 38 -6.68 2.41 15.48
N ASN A 39 -5.64 3.01 16.03
CA ASN A 39 -5.67 4.42 16.45
C ASN A 39 -5.12 5.37 15.38
N SER A 40 -4.69 4.83 14.23
CA SER A 40 -4.13 5.63 13.15
C SER A 40 -5.20 6.53 12.53
N VAL A 41 -4.88 7.82 12.40
CA VAL A 41 -5.76 8.77 11.69
C VAL A 41 -5.95 8.35 10.24
N LEU A 42 -4.87 7.87 9.62
CA LEU A 42 -4.91 7.40 8.22
C LEU A 42 -5.85 6.21 8.08
N LEU A 43 -5.74 5.22 8.96
CA LEU A 43 -6.61 4.06 8.91
C LEU A 43 -8.08 4.45 9.06
N ARG A 44 -8.39 5.32 10.02
CA ARG A 44 -9.76 5.80 10.22
C ARG A 44 -10.30 6.48 8.98
N ARG A 45 -9.48 7.26 8.30
CA ARG A 45 -9.90 7.95 7.08
C ARG A 45 -10.17 6.96 5.95
N ILE A 46 -9.30 5.98 5.77
CA ILE A 46 -9.49 4.91 4.78
C ILE A 46 -10.82 4.18 5.02
N VAL A 47 -11.07 3.80 6.26
CA VAL A 47 -12.29 3.07 6.63
C VAL A 47 -13.52 3.93 6.43
N LYS A 48 -13.48 5.18 6.88
CA LYS A 48 -14.61 6.11 6.75
C LYS A 48 -15.00 6.32 5.29
N GLU A 49 -14.02 6.49 4.42
CA GLU A 49 -14.25 6.78 3.01
C GLU A 49 -14.41 5.51 2.17
N ASP A 50 -14.19 4.34 2.79
CA ASP A 50 -14.21 3.04 2.10
C ASP A 50 -13.31 3.04 0.86
N ALA A 51 -12.13 3.64 0.98
CA ALA A 51 -11.18 3.77 -0.12
C ALA A 51 -10.46 2.44 -0.34
N GLY A 52 -10.32 2.01 -1.60
CA GLY A 52 -9.44 0.90 -1.94
C GLY A 52 -7.98 1.30 -1.77
N VAL A 53 -7.11 0.34 -1.48
CA VAL A 53 -5.72 0.61 -1.13
C VAL A 53 -4.76 -0.27 -1.94
N TYR A 54 -3.83 0.37 -2.62
CA TYR A 54 -2.66 -0.29 -3.21
C TYR A 54 -1.52 -0.17 -2.23
N VAL A 55 -0.91 -1.28 -1.86
CA VAL A 55 0.24 -1.31 -0.93
C VAL A 55 1.51 -1.54 -1.73
N ALA A 56 2.41 -0.56 -1.72
CA ALA A 56 3.65 -0.56 -2.50
C ALA A 56 4.83 -0.21 -1.60
N LEU A 57 5.13 -1.08 -0.63
CA LEU A 57 6.23 -0.89 0.29
C LEU A 57 7.53 -1.45 -0.29
N ASP A 58 8.65 -1.07 0.32
CA ASP A 58 9.97 -1.57 -0.08
C ASP A 58 10.04 -3.09 0.10
N PRO A 59 10.79 -3.80 -0.75
CA PRO A 59 10.87 -5.27 -0.65
C PRO A 59 11.38 -5.79 0.68
N ASP A 60 12.17 -5.01 1.42
CA ASP A 60 12.67 -5.41 2.73
C ASP A 60 11.66 -5.19 3.86
N ALA A 61 10.52 -4.61 3.58
CA ALA A 61 9.48 -4.34 4.57
C ALA A 61 8.33 -5.37 4.52
N LYS A 62 8.66 -6.63 4.22
CA LYS A 62 7.64 -7.67 4.00
C LYS A 62 6.73 -7.92 5.21
N MET A 63 7.30 -7.98 6.41
CA MET A 63 6.51 -8.23 7.62
C MET A 63 5.56 -7.07 7.91
N LYS A 64 6.04 -5.85 7.74
CA LYS A 64 5.23 -4.65 7.89
C LYS A 64 4.11 -4.59 6.86
N GLU A 65 4.42 -4.96 5.63
CA GLU A 65 3.43 -5.03 4.55
C GLU A 65 2.31 -6.02 4.89
N LEU A 66 2.67 -7.21 5.39
CA LEU A 66 1.69 -8.21 5.80
C LEU A 66 0.79 -7.70 6.92
N GLU A 67 1.34 -7.00 7.90
CA GLU A 67 0.55 -6.41 8.98
C GLU A 67 -0.43 -5.37 8.48
N ILE A 68 0.00 -4.52 7.58
CA ILE A 68 -0.84 -3.49 6.98
C ILE A 68 -1.98 -4.12 6.18
N ILE A 69 -1.65 -5.11 5.34
CA ILE A 69 -2.66 -5.83 4.54
C ILE A 69 -3.68 -6.49 5.47
N LYS A 70 -3.22 -7.18 6.53
CA LYS A 70 -4.13 -7.82 7.47
C LYS A 70 -5.08 -6.82 8.12
N THR A 71 -4.55 -5.69 8.57
CA THR A 71 -5.35 -4.64 9.19
C THR A 71 -6.43 -4.14 8.24
N LEU A 72 -6.08 -3.87 6.99
CA LEU A 72 -7.03 -3.40 5.99
C LEU A 72 -8.10 -4.45 5.69
N LEU A 73 -7.71 -5.71 5.57
CA LEU A 73 -8.67 -6.79 5.34
C LEU A 73 -9.63 -6.96 6.52
N ASP A 74 -9.15 -6.77 7.75
CA ASP A 74 -9.99 -6.87 8.95
C ASP A 74 -11.10 -5.80 8.95
N PHE A 75 -10.91 -4.70 8.24
CA PHE A 75 -11.92 -3.64 8.07
C PHE A 75 -12.65 -3.73 6.73
N ASP A 76 -12.55 -4.86 6.04
CA ASP A 76 -13.21 -5.10 4.75
C ASP A 76 -12.81 -4.10 3.66
N ILE A 77 -11.60 -3.59 3.71
CA ILE A 77 -11.06 -2.71 2.69
C ILE A 77 -10.50 -3.54 1.53
N GLU A 78 -10.75 -3.11 0.30
CA GLU A 78 -10.17 -3.73 -0.89
C GLU A 78 -8.70 -3.39 -0.97
N VAL A 79 -7.84 -4.41 -0.97
CA VAL A 79 -6.38 -4.26 -0.90
C VAL A 79 -5.73 -4.90 -2.12
N TRP A 80 -4.81 -4.16 -2.72
CA TRP A 80 -4.00 -4.62 -3.84
C TRP A 80 -2.54 -4.59 -3.45
N LYS A 81 -1.83 -5.69 -3.67
CA LYS A 81 -0.39 -5.75 -3.44
C LYS A 81 0.34 -5.39 -4.72
N VAL A 82 1.23 -4.40 -4.65
CA VAL A 82 2.05 -3.96 -5.78
C VAL A 82 3.44 -4.58 -5.65
N ASP A 83 3.86 -5.31 -6.69
CA ASP A 83 5.20 -5.89 -6.79
C ASP A 83 6.06 -4.94 -7.64
N ILE A 84 7.09 -4.38 -7.04
CA ILE A 84 8.01 -3.45 -7.73
C ILE A 84 9.23 -4.15 -8.34
N GLY A 85 9.24 -5.49 -8.34
CA GLY A 85 10.29 -6.27 -8.96
C GLY A 85 11.64 -6.14 -8.24
N ASP A 86 12.69 -5.92 -9.01
CA ASP A 86 14.06 -5.82 -8.48
C ASP A 86 14.42 -4.42 -8.01
N ASN A 87 13.51 -3.47 -8.04
CA ASN A 87 13.77 -2.11 -7.57
C ASN A 87 13.87 -2.08 -6.05
N GLU A 88 14.77 -1.25 -5.51
CA GLU A 88 14.96 -1.13 -4.07
C GLU A 88 13.75 -0.49 -3.39
N ASP A 89 13.14 0.49 -4.07
CA ASP A 89 11.98 1.21 -3.57
C ASP A 89 11.24 1.84 -4.75
N VAL A 90 10.07 2.40 -4.47
CA VAL A 90 9.26 3.08 -5.47
C VAL A 90 9.97 4.33 -5.99
N GLY A 91 10.66 5.05 -5.10
CA GLY A 91 11.35 6.30 -5.46
C GLY A 91 12.45 6.13 -6.49
N SER A 92 13.03 4.93 -6.63
CA SER A 92 14.07 4.65 -7.63
C SER A 92 13.50 4.36 -9.02
N MET A 93 12.18 4.25 -9.15
CA MET A 93 11.51 3.96 -10.41
C MET A 93 11.12 5.23 -11.14
N ASN A 94 10.89 5.14 -12.46
CA ASN A 94 10.20 6.22 -13.14
C ASN A 94 8.68 5.99 -13.08
N LYS A 95 7.92 7.04 -13.39
CA LYS A 95 6.45 6.97 -13.28
C LYS A 95 5.82 5.93 -14.20
N GLY A 96 6.36 5.74 -15.39
CA GLY A 96 5.86 4.72 -16.33
C GLY A 96 6.07 3.31 -15.83
N GLN A 97 7.24 3.02 -15.24
CA GLN A 97 7.53 1.73 -14.62
C GLN A 97 6.58 1.45 -13.47
N PHE A 98 6.38 2.44 -12.60
CA PHE A 98 5.50 2.27 -11.46
C PHE A 98 4.05 2.07 -11.89
N GLN A 99 3.60 2.80 -12.90
CA GLN A 99 2.24 2.66 -13.44
C GLN A 99 1.99 1.22 -13.91
N LYS A 100 2.97 0.60 -14.56
CA LYS A 100 2.86 -0.81 -14.97
C LYS A 100 2.73 -1.74 -13.78
N CYS A 101 3.47 -1.46 -12.70
CA CYS A 101 3.35 -2.24 -11.47
C CYS A 101 1.95 -2.13 -10.87
N LEU A 102 1.35 -0.95 -10.88
CA LEU A 102 -0.02 -0.76 -10.41
C LEU A 102 -1.02 -1.56 -11.25
N GLU A 103 -0.85 -1.55 -12.58
CA GLU A 103 -1.73 -2.29 -13.48
C GLU A 103 -1.66 -3.80 -13.25
N ASN A 104 -0.52 -4.29 -12.78
CA ASN A 104 -0.28 -5.70 -12.51
C ASN A 104 -0.44 -6.07 -11.03
N ALA A 105 -0.97 -5.17 -10.21
CA ALA A 105 -1.16 -5.42 -8.79
C ALA A 105 -2.14 -6.58 -8.55
N THR A 106 -1.91 -7.32 -7.48
CA THR A 106 -2.71 -8.49 -7.13
C THR A 106 -3.73 -8.12 -6.05
N LEU A 107 -5.00 -8.39 -6.33
CA LEU A 107 -6.06 -8.23 -5.33
C LEU A 107 -5.85 -9.27 -4.23
N ILE A 108 -5.81 -8.80 -2.98
CA ILE A 108 -5.62 -9.68 -1.83
C ILE A 108 -6.98 -9.95 -1.19
N THR A 109 -7.34 -11.23 -1.12
CA THR A 109 -8.53 -11.72 -0.40
C THR A 109 -8.06 -12.41 0.87
N PRO A 110 -8.95 -12.66 1.85
CA PRO A 110 -8.56 -13.44 3.03
C PRO A 110 -7.92 -14.79 2.69
N ASP A 111 -8.38 -15.45 1.64
CA ASP A 111 -7.84 -16.75 1.22
C ASP A 111 -6.41 -16.63 0.69
N ASN A 112 -6.15 -15.72 -0.24
CA ASN A 112 -4.79 -15.58 -0.76
C ASN A 112 -3.85 -14.87 0.22
N TYR A 113 -4.37 -14.13 1.20
CA TYR A 113 -3.56 -13.63 2.29
C TYR A 113 -2.91 -14.77 3.06
N LEU A 114 -3.65 -15.83 3.34
CA LEU A 114 -3.12 -17.02 4.03
C LEU A 114 -1.98 -17.63 3.22
N LEU A 115 -2.15 -17.80 1.92
CA LEU A 115 -1.09 -18.30 1.04
C LEU A 115 0.12 -17.37 1.02
N LEU A 116 -0.11 -16.07 1.00
CA LEU A 116 0.96 -15.07 1.01
C LEU A 116 1.79 -15.16 2.29
N THR A 117 1.16 -15.32 3.46
CA THR A 117 1.88 -15.46 4.72
C THR A 117 2.72 -16.74 4.75
N LEU A 118 2.20 -17.84 4.24
CA LEU A 118 2.95 -19.10 4.16
C LEU A 118 4.16 -18.98 3.25
N THR A 119 4.01 -18.29 2.12
CA THR A 119 5.09 -18.09 1.15
C THR A 119 6.18 -17.17 1.70
N MET A 120 5.79 -16.10 2.39
CA MET A 120 6.74 -15.10 2.88
C MET A 120 7.42 -15.49 4.19
N SER A 121 6.93 -16.50 4.89
CA SER A 121 7.52 -16.97 6.14
C SER A 121 8.58 -18.05 5.93
N ILE A 122 8.77 -18.50 4.71
CA ILE A 122 9.81 -19.49 4.35
C ILE A 122 11.14 -18.77 3.98
#